data_9f7e317ae2f49b15546eb4b9eaf9e0f3
#
_entry.id   9f7e317ae2f49b15546eb4b9eaf9e0f3
#
_cell.length_a   1.000
_cell.length_b   1.000
_cell.length_c   1.000
_cell.angle_alpha   90.00
_cell.angle_beta   90.00
_cell.angle_gamma   90.00
#
_symmetry.space_group_name_H-M   'P 1'
#
loop_
_entity.id
_entity.type
_entity.pdbx_description
1 polymer ?
#
loop_
_entity_poly.entity_id
_entity_poly.type
_entity_poly.pdbx_seq_one_letter_code
_entity_poly.pdbx_strand_id
1 'polypeptide(L)'
;DAIVNHMSWESKQFQDVLAKGEESEYYPMFLTMSSVFPNGATQEDLAGIYRPRPGLPFTHYKFAGKTRLVWVSFTPQQVDIDTDSDKGWEYLMSIFDQMAASHVSYIRLDAVGYGAKEAGTSCFMTPKTFKLISRLREEGVKRGLEILIEVHSYYKKQVEIASKVDRVYDFALPPLLLHALSTGHVEPVAHWTDIRPNNAVTVLDTHDGIGVIDIGSDQLDRSL
;
A
#
# COMPACT_ATOMS: atom_id res chain seq x y z
N ASP A 1 -7.97 7.14 -8.81
CA ASP A 1 -6.98 6.57 -7.88
C ASP A 1 -6.74 7.52 -6.72
N ALA A 2 -6.54 6.97 -5.53
CA ALA A 2 -6.09 7.71 -4.36
C ALA A 2 -4.81 7.07 -3.82
N ILE A 3 -3.73 7.83 -3.79
CA ILE A 3 -2.46 7.39 -3.21
C ILE A 3 -2.52 7.66 -1.71
N VAL A 4 -2.58 6.61 -0.89
CA VAL A 4 -2.79 6.73 0.56
C VAL A 4 -1.53 6.51 1.38
N ASN A 5 -0.48 5.93 0.79
CA ASN A 5 0.76 5.64 1.50
C ASN A 5 1.75 6.81 1.48
N HIS A 6 1.85 7.54 0.38
CA HIS A 6 2.89 8.53 0.17
C HIS A 6 2.40 9.72 -0.66
N MET A 7 3.21 10.75 -0.73
CA MET A 7 3.03 11.89 -1.64
C MET A 7 4.37 12.32 -2.25
N SER A 8 4.31 13.19 -3.26
CA SER A 8 5.52 13.74 -3.86
C SER A 8 6.33 14.57 -2.86
N TRP A 9 7.64 14.41 -2.88
CA TRP A 9 8.56 15.28 -2.14
C TRP A 9 8.46 16.76 -2.57
N GLU A 10 7.95 17.03 -3.78
CA GLU A 10 7.69 18.38 -4.30
C GLU A 10 6.35 18.96 -3.82
N SER A 11 5.57 18.21 -3.05
CA SER A 11 4.30 18.69 -2.49
C SER A 11 4.51 19.94 -1.63
N LYS A 12 3.53 20.84 -1.65
CA LYS A 12 3.58 22.07 -0.84
C LYS A 12 3.79 21.77 0.64
N GLN A 13 3.17 20.71 1.14
CA GLN A 13 3.26 20.28 2.53
C GLN A 13 4.69 19.86 2.88
N PHE A 14 5.30 19.00 2.06
CA PHE A 14 6.66 18.55 2.34
C PHE A 14 7.70 19.65 2.16
N GLN A 15 7.52 20.52 1.16
CA GLN A 15 8.40 21.68 0.95
C GLN A 15 8.34 22.66 2.14
N ASP A 16 7.16 22.84 2.75
CA ASP A 16 7.03 23.65 3.97
C ASP A 16 7.79 23.00 5.15
N VAL A 17 7.70 21.66 5.30
CA VAL A 17 8.49 20.94 6.30
C VAL A 17 10.00 21.04 6.06
N LEU A 18 10.45 20.98 4.81
CA LEU A 18 11.87 21.18 4.50
C LEU A 18 12.34 22.58 4.93
N ALA A 19 11.52 23.60 4.70
CA ALA A 19 11.85 24.99 5.02
C ALA A 19 11.80 25.29 6.53
N LYS A 20 10.74 24.85 7.23
CA LYS A 20 10.43 25.23 8.61
C LYS A 20 10.77 24.15 9.65
N GLY A 21 10.98 22.91 9.23
CA GLY A 21 11.21 21.79 10.16
C GLY A 21 9.99 21.55 11.07
N GLU A 22 10.27 21.41 12.35
CA GLU A 22 9.25 21.14 13.39
C GLU A 22 8.24 22.29 13.62
N GLU A 23 8.55 23.49 13.11
CA GLU A 23 7.62 24.64 13.14
C GLU A 23 6.56 24.59 12.03
N SER A 24 6.69 23.69 11.07
CA SER A 24 5.68 23.47 10.04
C SER A 24 4.45 22.78 10.63
N GLU A 25 3.26 23.27 10.32
CA GLU A 25 2.00 22.61 10.67
C GLU A 25 1.89 21.20 10.03
N TYR A 26 2.61 20.95 8.94
CA TYR A 26 2.64 19.67 8.23
C TYR A 26 3.70 18.69 8.75
N TYR A 27 4.53 19.11 9.72
CA TYR A 27 5.59 18.24 10.24
C TYR A 27 5.06 16.88 10.74
N PRO A 28 3.95 16.79 11.49
CA PRO A 28 3.39 15.53 11.93
C PRO A 28 2.86 14.63 10.81
N MET A 29 2.70 15.18 9.60
CA MET A 29 2.17 14.46 8.45
C MET A 29 3.16 13.44 7.86
N PHE A 30 4.44 13.58 8.16
CA PHE A 30 5.50 12.77 7.53
C PHE A 30 6.21 11.88 8.52
N LEU A 31 6.38 10.62 8.13
CA LEU A 31 7.05 9.62 8.94
C LEU A 31 8.58 9.79 8.87
N THR A 32 9.19 9.81 10.04
CA THR A 32 10.65 9.73 10.18
C THR A 32 11.03 8.42 10.86
N MET A 33 12.29 8.02 10.78
CA MET A 33 12.79 6.88 11.54
C MET A 33 12.51 7.05 13.04
N SER A 34 12.73 8.26 13.59
CA SER A 34 12.51 8.55 15.01
C SER A 34 11.04 8.58 15.41
N SER A 35 10.08 8.87 14.49
CA SER A 35 8.65 8.82 14.82
C SER A 35 8.14 7.37 14.91
N VAL A 36 8.69 6.46 14.12
CA VAL A 36 8.33 5.03 14.16
C VAL A 36 9.12 4.29 15.23
N PHE A 37 10.39 4.62 15.41
CA PHE A 37 11.31 4.00 16.37
C PHE A 37 11.83 5.04 17.38
N PRO A 38 11.02 5.53 18.33
CA PRO A 38 11.40 6.61 19.22
C PRO A 38 12.56 6.23 20.18
N ASN A 39 12.73 4.95 20.46
CA ASN A 39 13.81 4.42 21.28
C ASN A 39 15.00 3.86 20.47
N GLY A 40 15.03 4.14 19.15
CA GLY A 40 15.97 3.55 18.20
C GLY A 40 15.45 2.24 17.63
N ALA A 41 16.01 1.84 16.48
CA ALA A 41 15.70 0.57 15.82
C ALA A 41 16.87 -0.40 15.94
N THR A 42 16.59 -1.65 16.22
CA THR A 42 17.57 -2.74 16.17
C THR A 42 17.83 -3.17 14.73
N GLN A 43 18.88 -3.95 14.51
CA GLN A 43 19.13 -4.54 13.20
C GLN A 43 17.98 -5.50 12.78
N GLU A 44 17.40 -6.21 13.73
CA GLU A 44 16.28 -7.12 13.52
C GLU A 44 15.01 -6.36 13.12
N ASP A 45 14.69 -5.24 13.78
CA ASP A 45 13.58 -4.37 13.41
C ASP A 45 13.71 -3.91 11.95
N LEU A 46 14.90 -3.44 11.56
CA LEU A 46 15.14 -2.94 10.22
C LEU A 46 15.12 -4.05 9.15
N ALA A 47 15.63 -5.23 9.48
CA ALA A 47 15.62 -6.40 8.57
C ALA A 47 14.21 -6.98 8.39
N GLY A 48 13.34 -6.82 9.39
CA GLY A 48 11.95 -7.27 9.36
C GLY A 48 11.02 -6.43 8.49
N ILE A 49 11.42 -5.20 8.12
CA ILE A 49 10.57 -4.31 7.31
C ILE A 49 10.44 -4.86 5.89
N TYR A 50 9.21 -5.18 5.48
CA TYR A 50 8.92 -5.57 4.10
C TYR A 50 9.02 -4.36 3.17
N ARG A 51 9.69 -4.56 2.04
CA ARG A 51 9.88 -3.53 1.04
C ARG A 51 9.96 -4.13 -0.37
N PRO A 52 9.27 -3.54 -1.36
CA PRO A 52 9.34 -4.02 -2.75
C PRO A 52 10.63 -3.63 -3.46
N ARG A 53 11.44 -2.74 -2.84
CA ARG A 53 12.71 -2.24 -3.38
C ARG A 53 13.86 -2.61 -2.45
N PRO A 54 15.08 -2.87 -2.96
CA PRO A 54 16.26 -3.15 -2.14
C PRO A 54 16.62 -1.98 -1.19
N GLY A 55 17.23 -2.31 -0.07
CA GLY A 55 17.74 -1.36 0.92
C GLY A 55 16.71 -0.96 1.98
N LEU A 56 17.07 -0.02 2.86
CA LEU A 56 16.21 0.47 3.93
C LEU A 56 15.20 1.51 3.39
N PRO A 57 14.01 1.62 4.02
CA PRO A 57 12.97 2.55 3.60
C PRO A 57 13.23 3.98 4.11
N PHE A 58 14.45 4.46 4.08
CA PHE A 58 14.81 5.77 4.62
C PHE A 58 15.67 6.57 3.66
N THR A 59 15.38 7.86 3.58
CA THR A 59 16.18 8.84 2.82
C THR A 59 16.50 10.04 3.71
N HIS A 60 17.69 10.60 3.56
CA HIS A 60 18.11 11.78 4.28
C HIS A 60 17.49 13.04 3.65
N TYR A 61 16.76 13.80 4.46
CA TYR A 61 16.29 15.13 4.13
C TYR A 61 16.74 16.16 5.19
N LYS A 62 16.83 17.42 4.82
CA LYS A 62 17.15 18.52 5.74
C LYS A 62 15.86 19.28 6.07
N PHE A 63 15.43 19.20 7.33
CA PHE A 63 14.30 19.95 7.88
C PHE A 63 14.85 21.17 8.63
N ALA A 64 14.66 22.37 8.08
CA ALA A 64 15.25 23.60 8.60
C ALA A 64 16.77 23.46 8.91
N GLY A 65 17.51 22.80 8.01
CA GLY A 65 18.94 22.53 8.16
C GLY A 65 19.32 21.31 8.99
N LYS A 66 18.41 20.70 9.77
CA LYS A 66 18.65 19.49 10.56
C LYS A 66 18.38 18.23 9.72
N THR A 67 19.35 17.34 9.62
CA THR A 67 19.16 16.07 8.89
C THR A 67 18.17 15.15 9.62
N ARG A 68 17.23 14.61 8.86
CA ARG A 68 16.25 13.62 9.30
C ARG A 68 16.24 12.42 8.34
N LEU A 69 16.06 11.21 8.86
CA LEU A 69 15.76 10.01 8.09
C LEU A 69 14.25 9.94 7.89
N VAL A 70 13.79 10.28 6.69
CA VAL A 70 12.38 10.26 6.32
C VAL A 70 12.04 8.90 5.73
N TRP A 71 10.88 8.36 6.08
CA TRP A 71 10.39 7.10 5.54
C TRP A 71 9.98 7.25 4.07
N VAL A 72 10.47 6.33 3.24
CA VAL A 72 10.20 6.25 1.80
C VAL A 72 10.04 4.79 1.41
N SER A 73 8.81 4.31 1.32
CA SER A 73 8.55 2.90 0.99
C SER A 73 9.02 2.52 -0.39
N PHE A 74 8.97 3.43 -1.37
CA PHE A 74 9.26 3.15 -2.77
C PHE A 74 10.52 3.86 -3.26
N THR A 75 10.44 5.16 -3.49
CA THR A 75 11.57 5.96 -3.99
C THR A 75 11.82 7.19 -3.10
N PRO A 76 13.01 7.78 -3.14
CA PRO A 76 13.28 9.00 -2.39
C PRO A 76 12.32 10.16 -2.67
N GLN A 77 11.72 10.20 -3.87
CA GLN A 77 10.78 11.24 -4.26
C GLN A 77 9.34 11.00 -3.75
N GLN A 78 9.08 9.86 -3.12
CA GLN A 78 7.78 9.44 -2.60
C GLN A 78 7.87 9.32 -1.08
N VAL A 79 7.53 10.41 -0.39
CA VAL A 79 7.64 10.51 1.08
C VAL A 79 6.37 9.96 1.73
N ASP A 80 6.54 9.04 2.68
CA ASP A 80 5.42 8.35 3.30
C ASP A 80 4.67 9.25 4.28
N ILE A 81 3.34 9.13 4.24
CA ILE A 81 2.40 9.89 5.08
C ILE A 81 2.18 9.13 6.38
N ASP A 82 2.16 9.86 7.49
CA ASP A 82 1.66 9.35 8.77
C ASP A 82 0.13 9.39 8.78
N THR A 83 -0.48 8.24 8.52
CA THR A 83 -1.94 8.08 8.49
C THR A 83 -2.60 8.12 9.86
N ASP A 84 -1.81 8.10 10.93
CA ASP A 84 -2.29 8.24 12.31
C ASP A 84 -2.26 9.70 12.77
N SER A 85 -1.52 10.57 12.09
CA SER A 85 -1.51 11.99 12.41
C SER A 85 -2.79 12.69 11.92
N ASP A 86 -3.28 13.67 12.67
CA ASP A 86 -4.45 14.46 12.27
C ASP A 86 -4.25 15.09 10.89
N LYS A 87 -3.06 15.63 10.63
CA LYS A 87 -2.72 16.27 9.35
C LYS A 87 -2.65 15.28 8.18
N GLY A 88 -2.10 14.09 8.41
CA GLY A 88 -2.12 13.03 7.40
C GLY A 88 -3.55 12.55 7.11
N TRP A 89 -4.38 12.41 8.15
CA TRP A 89 -5.77 12.03 8.01
C TRP A 89 -6.60 13.11 7.30
N GLU A 90 -6.46 14.38 7.67
CA GLU A 90 -7.09 15.52 6.99
C GLU A 90 -6.78 15.54 5.49
N TYR A 91 -5.50 15.29 5.14
CA TYR A 91 -5.08 15.20 3.74
C TYR A 91 -5.79 14.06 3.00
N LEU A 92 -5.83 12.86 3.56
CA LEU A 92 -6.52 11.73 2.95
C LEU A 92 -8.02 12.01 2.78
N MET A 93 -8.65 12.62 3.79
CA MET A 93 -10.07 12.98 3.69
C MET A 93 -10.32 14.04 2.63
N SER A 94 -9.40 14.98 2.42
CA SER A 94 -9.51 15.96 1.33
C SER A 94 -9.53 15.32 -0.06
N ILE A 95 -8.79 14.21 -0.24
CA ILE A 95 -8.83 13.41 -1.48
C ILE A 95 -10.20 12.75 -1.65
N PHE A 96 -10.74 12.15 -0.59
CA PHE A 96 -12.06 11.50 -0.61
C PHE A 96 -13.17 12.50 -0.89
N ASP A 97 -13.11 13.68 -0.27
CA ASP A 97 -14.08 14.77 -0.49
C ASP A 97 -14.02 15.26 -1.96
N GLN A 98 -12.82 15.42 -2.51
CA GLN A 98 -12.63 15.81 -3.90
C GLN A 98 -13.18 14.77 -4.87
N MET A 99 -12.96 13.47 -4.60
CA MET A 99 -13.49 12.38 -5.43
C MET A 99 -15.02 12.36 -5.39
N ALA A 100 -15.61 12.48 -4.20
CA ALA A 100 -17.06 12.54 -4.04
C ALA A 100 -17.66 13.77 -4.74
N ALA A 101 -17.07 14.95 -4.58
CA ALA A 101 -17.47 16.17 -5.26
C ALA A 101 -17.38 16.07 -6.80
N SER A 102 -16.47 15.23 -7.30
CA SER A 102 -16.30 14.94 -8.72
C SER A 102 -17.23 13.82 -9.22
N HIS A 103 -18.20 13.38 -8.42
CA HIS A 103 -19.15 12.31 -8.74
C HIS A 103 -18.47 10.95 -9.04
N VAL A 104 -17.29 10.72 -8.50
CA VAL A 104 -16.66 9.41 -8.51
C VAL A 104 -17.40 8.52 -7.50
N SER A 105 -17.75 7.31 -7.91
CA SER A 105 -18.40 6.31 -7.03
C SER A 105 -17.49 5.15 -6.66
N TYR A 106 -16.33 5.05 -7.32
CA TYR A 106 -15.41 3.93 -7.17
C TYR A 106 -13.97 4.41 -7.16
N ILE A 107 -13.23 4.15 -6.08
CA ILE A 107 -11.85 4.58 -5.94
C ILE A 107 -10.91 3.40 -5.70
N ARG A 108 -9.75 3.42 -6.36
CA ARG A 108 -8.65 2.51 -6.10
C ARG A 108 -7.71 3.15 -5.07
N LEU A 109 -7.44 2.44 -3.98
CA LEU A 109 -6.44 2.83 -2.99
C LEU A 109 -5.09 2.23 -3.37
N ASP A 110 -4.22 3.07 -3.92
CA ASP A 110 -2.87 2.69 -4.32
C ASP A 110 -1.97 2.49 -3.11
N ALA A 111 -1.15 1.43 -3.14
CA ALA A 111 -0.14 1.13 -2.14
C ALA A 111 -0.65 1.08 -0.68
N VAL A 112 -1.94 0.85 -0.46
CA VAL A 112 -2.55 0.88 0.89
C VAL A 112 -1.95 -0.15 1.84
N GLY A 113 -1.41 -1.23 1.31
CA GLY A 113 -0.73 -2.28 2.09
C GLY A 113 0.44 -1.76 2.94
N TYR A 114 1.04 -0.65 2.54
CA TYR A 114 2.14 0.03 3.22
C TYR A 114 1.68 1.21 4.09
N GLY A 115 0.40 1.56 4.13
CA GLY A 115 -0.11 2.80 4.70
C GLY A 115 0.03 2.93 6.23
N ALA A 116 0.33 1.86 6.95
CA ALA A 116 0.50 1.88 8.40
C ALA A 116 1.88 1.33 8.80
N LYS A 117 2.63 2.11 9.60
CA LYS A 117 3.94 1.72 10.12
C LYS A 117 3.84 1.42 11.61
N GLU A 118 4.52 0.36 12.03
CA GLU A 118 4.56 -0.08 13.42
C GLU A 118 5.90 -0.77 13.69
N ALA A 119 6.63 -0.28 14.70
CA ALA A 119 7.92 -0.87 15.10
C ALA A 119 7.76 -2.36 15.47
N GLY A 120 8.76 -3.17 15.13
CA GLY A 120 8.75 -4.61 15.39
C GLY A 120 7.84 -5.43 14.46
N THR A 121 7.33 -4.82 13.38
CA THR A 121 6.51 -5.51 12.37
C THR A 121 7.10 -5.37 10.98
N SER A 122 6.53 -6.10 10.01
CA SER A 122 6.89 -5.94 8.59
C SER A 122 6.46 -4.60 7.98
N CYS A 123 5.63 -3.81 8.65
CA CYS A 123 5.00 -2.59 8.12
C CYS A 123 4.23 -2.80 6.80
N PHE A 124 3.82 -4.04 6.50
CA PHE A 124 3.06 -4.40 5.31
C PHE A 124 1.92 -5.35 5.67
N MET A 125 0.69 -4.96 5.34
CA MET A 125 -0.55 -5.73 5.60
C MET A 125 -0.64 -6.26 7.04
N THR A 126 -0.22 -5.44 8.01
CA THR A 126 -0.32 -5.72 9.44
C THR A 126 -1.76 -5.54 9.95
N PRO A 127 -2.09 -5.99 11.16
CA PRO A 127 -3.38 -5.68 11.78
C PRO A 127 -3.70 -4.17 11.83
N LYS A 128 -2.66 -3.33 11.98
CA LYS A 128 -2.79 -1.87 11.93
C LYS A 128 -3.19 -1.38 10.53
N THR A 129 -2.63 -1.99 9.47
CA THR A 129 -3.03 -1.70 8.08
C THR A 129 -4.50 -2.05 7.83
N PHE A 130 -4.98 -3.18 8.33
CA PHE A 130 -6.40 -3.54 8.21
C PHE A 130 -7.33 -2.56 8.96
N LYS A 131 -6.89 -2.03 10.11
CA LYS A 131 -7.64 -0.96 10.80
C LYS A 131 -7.70 0.32 9.97
N LEU A 132 -6.58 0.70 9.33
CA LEU A 132 -6.54 1.84 8.41
C LEU A 132 -7.52 1.63 7.24
N ILE A 133 -7.49 0.47 6.59
CA ILE A 133 -8.39 0.13 5.49
C ILE A 133 -9.86 0.21 5.94
N SER A 134 -10.18 -0.32 7.13
CA SER A 134 -11.54 -0.23 7.68
C SER A 134 -11.98 1.22 7.89
N ARG A 135 -11.11 2.08 8.46
CA ARG A 135 -11.40 3.50 8.62
C ARG A 135 -11.63 4.22 7.28
N LEU A 136 -10.77 3.94 6.28
CA LEU A 136 -10.90 4.50 4.92
C LEU A 136 -12.22 4.04 4.28
N ARG A 137 -12.58 2.77 4.45
CA ARG A 137 -13.84 2.22 3.96
C ARG A 137 -15.04 2.92 4.59
N GLU A 138 -15.06 3.10 5.91
CA GLU A 138 -16.14 3.80 6.62
C GLU A 138 -16.31 5.24 6.10
N GLU A 139 -15.20 5.95 5.88
CA GLU A 139 -15.21 7.29 5.31
C GLU A 139 -15.65 7.31 3.83
N GLY A 140 -15.29 6.27 3.08
CA GLY A 140 -15.77 6.06 1.71
C GLY A 140 -17.29 5.89 1.67
N VAL A 141 -17.84 5.00 2.50
CA VAL A 141 -19.29 4.75 2.59
C VAL A 141 -20.07 6.04 2.90
N LYS A 142 -19.59 6.86 3.85
CA LYS A 142 -20.21 8.16 4.17
C LYS A 142 -20.31 9.10 2.97
N ARG A 143 -19.45 8.93 1.98
CA ARG A 143 -19.33 9.76 0.77
C ARG A 143 -19.87 9.08 -0.49
N GLY A 144 -20.44 7.87 -0.36
CA GLY A 144 -20.94 7.10 -1.50
C GLY A 144 -19.82 6.52 -2.39
N LEU A 145 -18.62 6.31 -1.82
CA LEU A 145 -17.46 5.75 -2.51
C LEU A 145 -17.31 4.26 -2.17
N GLU A 146 -17.23 3.42 -3.18
CA GLU A 146 -16.81 2.03 -3.07
C GLU A 146 -15.29 1.92 -3.21
N ILE A 147 -14.65 1.06 -2.42
CA ILE A 147 -13.19 0.98 -2.33
C ILE A 147 -12.65 -0.30 -2.94
N LEU A 148 -11.72 -0.14 -3.88
CA LEU A 148 -10.86 -1.19 -4.41
C LEU A 148 -9.45 -1.00 -3.84
N ILE A 149 -8.91 -2.00 -3.18
CA ILE A 149 -7.53 -1.95 -2.71
C ILE A 149 -6.58 -2.60 -3.70
N GLU A 150 -5.42 -1.97 -3.86
CA GLU A 150 -4.31 -2.50 -4.64
C GLU A 150 -3.26 -3.07 -3.67
N VAL A 151 -3.10 -4.39 -3.71
CA VAL A 151 -2.10 -5.13 -2.90
C VAL A 151 -1.59 -6.33 -3.70
N HIS A 152 -0.33 -6.25 -4.14
CA HIS A 152 0.37 -7.39 -4.69
C HIS A 152 0.85 -8.30 -3.57
N SER A 153 0.42 -9.54 -3.57
CA SER A 153 0.79 -10.53 -2.56
C SER A 153 0.46 -11.95 -3.01
N TYR A 154 1.10 -12.92 -2.39
CA TYR A 154 0.83 -14.33 -2.56
C TYR A 154 -0.68 -14.66 -2.50
N TYR A 155 -1.17 -15.47 -3.43
CA TYR A 155 -2.62 -15.69 -3.65
C TYR A 155 -3.43 -16.06 -2.40
N LYS A 156 -2.89 -16.88 -1.48
CA LYS A 156 -3.58 -17.21 -0.22
C LYS A 156 -3.77 -15.98 0.67
N LYS A 157 -2.78 -15.05 0.63
CA LYS A 157 -2.87 -13.77 1.31
C LYS A 157 -3.90 -12.86 0.65
N GLN A 158 -3.99 -12.88 -0.68
CA GLN A 158 -5.05 -12.15 -1.42
C GLN A 158 -6.44 -12.64 -1.02
N VAL A 159 -6.65 -13.96 -0.88
CA VAL A 159 -7.93 -14.53 -0.40
C VAL A 159 -8.24 -14.07 1.03
N GLU A 160 -7.24 -14.05 1.93
CA GLU A 160 -7.42 -13.52 3.29
C GLU A 160 -7.80 -12.04 3.27
N ILE A 161 -7.09 -11.22 2.49
CA ILE A 161 -7.35 -9.78 2.34
C ILE A 161 -8.76 -9.55 1.81
N ALA A 162 -9.16 -10.26 0.76
CA ALA A 162 -10.46 -10.13 0.13
C ALA A 162 -11.63 -10.35 1.12
N SER A 163 -11.45 -11.20 2.12
CA SER A 163 -12.47 -11.43 3.16
C SER A 163 -12.71 -10.23 4.09
N LYS A 164 -11.85 -9.22 4.06
CA LYS A 164 -11.82 -8.08 5.00
C LYS A 164 -12.06 -6.72 4.33
N VAL A 165 -12.23 -6.69 3.01
CA VAL A 165 -12.33 -5.46 2.21
C VAL A 165 -13.49 -5.54 1.21
N ASP A 166 -13.87 -4.40 0.61
CA ASP A 166 -14.96 -4.39 -0.36
C ASP A 166 -14.57 -5.10 -1.65
N ARG A 167 -13.42 -4.72 -2.23
CA ARG A 167 -12.89 -5.31 -3.46
C ARG A 167 -11.37 -5.38 -3.46
N VAL A 168 -10.85 -6.37 -4.17
CA VAL A 168 -9.44 -6.57 -4.46
C VAL A 168 -9.24 -6.78 -5.95
N TYR A 169 -8.01 -6.64 -6.45
CA TYR A 169 -7.64 -7.13 -7.77
C TYR A 169 -7.45 -8.66 -7.76
N ASP A 170 -7.77 -9.30 -8.88
CA ASP A 170 -7.41 -10.68 -9.15
C ASP A 170 -6.02 -10.73 -9.82
N PHE A 171 -4.98 -10.49 -9.05
CA PHE A 171 -3.61 -10.51 -9.56
C PHE A 171 -3.04 -11.91 -9.78
N ALA A 172 -3.67 -12.95 -9.25
CA ALA A 172 -3.24 -14.33 -9.49
C ALA A 172 -3.64 -14.84 -10.89
N LEU A 173 -4.74 -14.35 -11.45
CA LEU A 173 -5.25 -14.82 -12.74
C LEU A 173 -4.30 -14.57 -13.92
N PRO A 174 -3.70 -13.38 -14.12
CA PRO A 174 -2.85 -13.11 -15.27
C PRO A 174 -1.66 -14.07 -15.43
N PRO A 175 -0.81 -14.30 -14.39
CA PRO A 175 0.31 -15.23 -14.52
C PRO A 175 -0.14 -16.68 -14.70
N LEU A 176 -1.26 -17.10 -14.13
CA LEU A 176 -1.83 -18.43 -14.34
C LEU A 176 -2.31 -18.63 -15.78
N LEU A 177 -2.95 -17.62 -16.38
CA LEU A 177 -3.34 -17.66 -17.80
C LEU A 177 -2.13 -17.71 -18.71
N LEU A 178 -1.08 -16.92 -18.44
CA LEU A 178 0.17 -16.98 -19.20
C LEU A 178 0.81 -18.37 -19.12
N HIS A 179 0.83 -18.98 -17.94
CA HIS A 179 1.30 -20.35 -17.76
C HIS A 179 0.49 -21.33 -18.59
N ALA A 180 -0.84 -21.29 -18.50
CA ALA A 180 -1.72 -22.19 -19.26
C ALA A 180 -1.53 -22.03 -20.78
N LEU A 181 -1.43 -20.79 -21.29
CA LEU A 181 -1.20 -20.53 -22.71
C LEU A 181 0.17 -21.01 -23.19
N SER A 182 1.20 -20.93 -22.33
CA SER A 182 2.57 -21.30 -22.69
C SER A 182 2.83 -22.81 -22.63
N THR A 183 2.17 -23.51 -21.71
CA THR A 183 2.45 -24.91 -21.40
C THR A 183 1.33 -25.86 -21.82
N GLY A 184 0.12 -25.36 -22.02
CA GLY A 184 -1.10 -26.14 -22.23
C GLY A 184 -1.72 -26.71 -20.93
N HIS A 185 -1.09 -26.48 -19.76
CA HIS A 185 -1.61 -26.92 -18.47
C HIS A 185 -2.64 -25.94 -17.92
N VAL A 186 -3.90 -26.34 -17.87
CA VAL A 186 -5.02 -25.50 -17.45
C VAL A 186 -5.48 -25.70 -16.00
N GLU A 187 -4.99 -26.75 -15.36
CA GLU A 187 -5.37 -27.16 -14.00
C GLU A 187 -5.15 -26.03 -12.97
N PRO A 188 -4.04 -25.27 -12.99
CA PRO A 188 -3.84 -24.15 -12.08
C PRO A 188 -4.90 -23.06 -12.23
N VAL A 189 -5.32 -22.73 -13.46
CA VAL A 189 -6.38 -21.77 -13.74
C VAL A 189 -7.73 -22.28 -13.24
N ALA A 190 -8.05 -23.54 -13.51
CA ALA A 190 -9.29 -24.16 -13.03
C ALA A 190 -9.35 -24.13 -11.50
N HIS A 191 -8.29 -24.57 -10.83
CA HIS A 191 -8.22 -24.52 -9.37
C HIS A 191 -8.39 -23.11 -8.82
N TRP A 192 -7.71 -22.11 -9.42
CA TRP A 192 -7.87 -20.72 -9.01
C TRP A 192 -9.31 -20.24 -9.16
N THR A 193 -9.96 -20.60 -10.28
CA THR A 193 -11.36 -20.23 -10.52
C THR A 193 -12.30 -20.74 -9.44
N ASP A 194 -12.02 -21.89 -8.84
CA ASP A 194 -12.83 -22.49 -7.77
C ASP A 194 -12.63 -21.78 -6.41
N ILE A 195 -11.44 -21.25 -6.14
CA ILE A 195 -11.08 -20.69 -4.82
C ILE A 195 -10.97 -19.16 -4.79
N ARG A 196 -10.95 -18.51 -5.97
CA ARG A 196 -10.79 -17.05 -6.04
C ARG A 196 -11.92 -16.31 -5.33
N PRO A 197 -11.62 -15.15 -4.72
CA PRO A 197 -12.66 -14.36 -4.04
C PRO A 197 -13.71 -13.84 -5.01
N ASN A 198 -14.97 -13.86 -4.60
CA ASN A 198 -16.09 -13.35 -5.41
C ASN A 198 -16.05 -11.81 -5.58
N ASN A 199 -15.37 -11.10 -4.70
CA ASN A 199 -15.17 -9.65 -4.77
C ASN A 199 -13.84 -9.26 -5.44
N ALA A 200 -13.18 -10.19 -6.12
CA ALA A 200 -12.00 -9.90 -6.92
C ALA A 200 -12.38 -9.31 -8.29
N VAL A 201 -11.75 -8.20 -8.63
CA VAL A 201 -11.88 -7.54 -9.93
C VAL A 201 -10.90 -8.21 -10.89
N THR A 202 -11.44 -8.83 -11.93
CA THR A 202 -10.65 -9.53 -12.96
C THR A 202 -9.85 -8.53 -13.79
N VAL A 203 -8.56 -8.77 -13.91
CA VAL A 203 -7.64 -8.06 -14.80
C VAL A 203 -6.82 -9.06 -15.58
N LEU A 204 -6.29 -8.66 -16.74
CA LEU A 204 -5.34 -9.47 -17.51
C LEU A 204 -3.94 -8.88 -17.44
N ASP A 205 -3.85 -7.59 -17.19
CA ASP A 205 -2.61 -6.83 -17.02
C ASP A 205 -2.94 -5.50 -16.36
N THR A 206 -1.93 -4.83 -15.82
CA THR A 206 -1.99 -3.45 -15.32
C THR A 206 -0.76 -2.68 -15.80
N HIS A 207 -0.70 -1.37 -15.52
CA HIS A 207 0.48 -0.55 -15.82
C HIS A 207 1.76 -1.02 -15.08
N ASP A 208 1.62 -1.82 -14.01
CA ASP A 208 2.73 -2.44 -13.27
C ASP A 208 3.17 -3.79 -13.86
N GLY A 209 2.45 -4.28 -14.89
CA GLY A 209 2.70 -5.56 -15.52
C GLY A 209 2.10 -6.76 -14.76
N ILE A 210 2.56 -7.96 -15.10
CA ILE A 210 2.12 -9.21 -14.51
C ILE A 210 3.12 -9.67 -13.45
N GLY A 211 2.69 -9.71 -12.20
CA GLY A 211 3.53 -10.08 -11.07
C GLY A 211 3.55 -11.59 -10.82
N VAL A 212 4.72 -12.22 -10.87
CA VAL A 212 4.87 -13.64 -10.46
C VAL A 212 4.78 -13.83 -8.94
N ILE A 213 4.91 -12.74 -8.16
CA ILE A 213 4.77 -12.76 -6.70
C ILE A 213 3.33 -13.08 -6.27
N ASP A 214 2.36 -12.86 -7.14
CA ASP A 214 0.94 -13.03 -6.87
C ASP A 214 0.51 -14.50 -6.90
N ILE A 215 1.35 -15.38 -7.42
CA ILE A 215 1.17 -16.84 -7.40
C ILE A 215 2.31 -17.48 -6.63
N GLY A 216 2.03 -18.68 -6.05
CA GLY A 216 3.06 -19.48 -5.41
C GLY A 216 3.51 -20.63 -6.31
N SER A 217 4.70 -21.19 -6.03
CA SER A 217 5.17 -22.41 -6.68
C SER A 217 4.15 -23.55 -6.50
N ASP A 218 3.45 -23.60 -5.38
CA ASP A 218 2.43 -24.61 -5.11
C ASP A 218 1.19 -24.51 -6.02
N GLN A 219 0.97 -23.39 -6.71
CA GLN A 219 -0.05 -23.30 -7.76
C GLN A 219 0.42 -23.88 -9.11
N LEU A 220 1.72 -23.81 -9.39
CA LEU A 220 2.30 -24.27 -10.63
C LEU A 220 2.78 -25.73 -10.54
N ASP A 221 3.33 -26.14 -9.38
CA ASP A 221 3.93 -27.48 -9.18
C ASP A 221 2.90 -28.62 -9.10
N ARG A 222 1.62 -28.35 -9.05
CA ARG A 222 0.57 -29.38 -9.10
C ARG A 222 0.42 -30.03 -10.47
N SER A 223 1.15 -29.56 -11.45
CA SER A 223 1.18 -30.06 -12.83
C SER A 223 2.48 -30.77 -13.18
N LEU A 224 3.42 -30.90 -12.24
CA LEU A 224 4.63 -31.72 -12.31
C LEU A 224 4.49 -32.91 -11.38
#